data_65f57bba6a1346ec8985f41e567f76aa
#
_entry.id   65f57bba6a1346ec8985f41e567f76aa
#
_cell.length_a   1.000
_cell.length_b   1.000
_cell.length_c   1.000
_cell.angle_alpha   90.00
_cell.angle_beta   90.00
_cell.angle_gamma   90.00
#
_symmetry.space_group_name_H-M   'P 1'
#
loop_
_entity.id
_entity.type
_entity.pdbx_description
1 polymer ?
#
loop_
_entity_poly.entity_id
_entity_poly.type
_entity_poly.pdbx_seq_one_letter_code
_entity_poly.pdbx_strand_id
1 'polypeptide(L)'
;HADHARGGHGQTVATPETLAIMELRYRTGTQDEAGDIPHKAVPVEYGETIKLPGDVQATYFPAGHVLGSAQILLEHAGERIVCTGDYKRRADPTCPPFQIVPCDIFITEATFGLPLFTHPPIAEEMAKLLDRLAAHPDRCVLVGAYALGKAQRVIAELRAAGHHDPIYLHGAMEKMCRLYEEHGVDLGELRLVSDHTKDDMRGSVVISPPGALNDRWSRRLPDPITAMASGWMRVRQRARQRNVELPLVISDHADWGELTRTIEEVDPVETWITHGREDALLRWCQLHQRRARALAMVGYEDEDD
;
A
#
# COMPACT_ATOMS: atom_id res chain seq x y z
N HIS A 1 -8.25 5.24 -2.37
CA HIS A 1 -6.86 5.54 -2.78
C HIS A 1 -6.66 5.34 -4.29
N ALA A 2 -5.49 5.75 -4.80
CA ALA A 2 -5.27 5.85 -6.25
C ALA A 2 -5.06 4.50 -6.97
N ASP A 3 -4.87 3.36 -6.29
CA ASP A 3 -4.69 2.06 -6.93
C ASP A 3 -5.95 1.57 -7.65
N HIS A 4 -7.11 1.89 -7.10
CA HIS A 4 -8.40 1.56 -7.68
C HIS A 4 -9.06 2.72 -8.45
N ALA A 5 -8.34 3.83 -8.61
CA ALA A 5 -8.83 4.95 -9.40
C ALA A 5 -8.95 4.56 -10.88
N ARG A 6 -10.09 4.89 -11.48
CA ARG A 6 -10.37 4.64 -12.90
C ARG A 6 -10.85 5.93 -13.55
N GLY A 7 -10.63 6.08 -14.86
CA GLY A 7 -11.22 7.15 -15.65
C GLY A 7 -12.73 6.97 -15.86
N GLY A 8 -13.37 7.95 -16.50
CA GLY A 8 -14.79 7.89 -16.87
C GLY A 8 -15.79 8.39 -15.83
N HIS A 9 -15.32 8.94 -14.70
CA HIS A 9 -16.18 9.57 -13.71
C HIS A 9 -16.41 11.06 -14.02
N GLY A 10 -17.64 11.55 -13.90
CA GLY A 10 -17.95 12.98 -14.07
C GLY A 10 -17.33 13.87 -12.99
N GLN A 11 -17.17 13.33 -11.77
CA GLN A 11 -16.53 14.00 -10.65
C GLN A 11 -15.82 12.97 -9.77
N THR A 12 -14.61 13.33 -9.33
CA THR A 12 -13.85 12.57 -8.32
C THR A 12 -13.61 13.45 -7.11
N VAL A 13 -13.92 12.92 -5.93
CA VAL A 13 -13.65 13.57 -4.66
C VAL A 13 -12.64 12.72 -3.91
N ALA A 14 -11.48 13.28 -3.57
CA ALA A 14 -10.41 12.54 -2.89
C ALA A 14 -9.44 13.53 -2.22
N THR A 15 -8.51 13.00 -1.41
CA THR A 15 -7.43 13.82 -0.84
C THR A 15 -6.56 14.43 -1.93
N PRO A 16 -5.92 15.59 -1.68
CA PRO A 16 -5.01 16.22 -2.64
C PRO A 16 -3.93 15.24 -3.17
N GLU A 17 -3.35 14.44 -2.29
CA GLU A 17 -2.32 13.47 -2.64
C GLU A 17 -2.87 12.35 -3.53
N THR A 18 -4.06 11.83 -3.23
CA THR A 18 -4.72 10.84 -4.09
C THR A 18 -4.98 11.41 -5.48
N LEU A 19 -5.44 12.66 -5.59
CA LEU A 19 -5.66 13.32 -6.88
C LEU A 19 -4.35 13.53 -7.65
N ALA A 20 -3.27 13.92 -6.97
CA ALA A 20 -1.95 14.08 -7.58
C ALA A 20 -1.40 12.74 -8.11
N ILE A 21 -1.56 11.66 -7.36
CA ILE A 21 -1.17 10.30 -7.80
C ILE A 21 -2.01 9.86 -9.00
N MET A 22 -3.32 10.12 -9.00
CA MET A 22 -4.20 9.82 -10.14
C MET A 22 -3.75 10.57 -11.39
N GLU A 23 -3.47 11.86 -11.28
CA GLU A 23 -2.98 12.68 -12.39
C GLU A 23 -1.66 12.12 -12.95
N LEU A 24 -0.71 11.77 -12.08
CA LEU A 24 0.57 11.18 -12.48
C LEU A 24 0.37 9.87 -13.25
N ARG A 25 -0.51 8.98 -12.79
CA ARG A 25 -0.74 7.66 -13.40
C ARG A 25 -1.45 7.76 -14.75
N TYR A 26 -2.49 8.58 -14.86
CA TYR A 26 -3.30 8.67 -16.08
C TYR A 26 -2.67 9.54 -17.17
N ARG A 27 -1.94 10.59 -16.83
CA ARG A 27 -1.22 11.40 -17.83
C ARG A 27 0.02 10.74 -18.43
N THR A 28 0.57 9.71 -17.75
CA THR A 28 1.78 9.01 -18.21
C THR A 28 1.49 7.67 -18.90
N GLY A 29 0.23 7.23 -18.90
CA GLY A 29 -0.23 6.05 -19.64
C GLY A 29 -0.22 6.27 -21.15
N THR A 30 -0.21 5.18 -21.93
CA THR A 30 -0.47 5.23 -23.37
C THR A 30 -1.89 5.74 -23.60
N GLN A 31 -2.14 6.41 -24.72
CA GLN A 31 -3.46 7.00 -25.02
C GLN A 31 -4.64 6.01 -24.92
N ASP A 32 -4.36 4.72 -24.99
CA ASP A 32 -5.37 3.64 -24.90
C ASP A 32 -5.76 3.30 -23.45
N GLU A 33 -4.94 3.68 -22.45
CA GLU A 33 -5.19 3.51 -21.02
C GLU A 33 -5.61 4.80 -20.30
N ALA A 34 -5.48 5.94 -21.00
CA ALA A 34 -5.98 7.22 -20.54
C ALA A 34 -7.51 7.24 -20.67
N GLY A 35 -8.21 6.54 -19.80
CA GLY A 35 -9.61 6.83 -19.54
C GLY A 35 -9.73 8.32 -19.24
N ASP A 36 -10.80 8.96 -19.70
CA ASP A 36 -11.04 10.39 -19.47
C ASP A 36 -10.77 10.73 -18.00
N ILE A 37 -9.81 11.63 -17.77
CA ILE A 37 -9.58 12.21 -16.45
C ILE A 37 -10.92 12.78 -15.98
N PRO A 38 -11.31 12.59 -14.71
CA PRO A 38 -12.57 13.13 -14.21
C PRO A 38 -12.70 14.59 -14.60
N HIS A 39 -13.82 14.98 -15.19
CA HIS A 39 -14.04 16.37 -15.61
C HIS A 39 -13.93 17.36 -14.45
N LYS A 40 -14.12 16.86 -13.21
CA LYS A 40 -14.02 17.66 -12.01
C LYS A 40 -13.36 16.86 -10.89
N ALA A 41 -12.12 17.21 -10.55
CA ALA A 41 -11.44 16.76 -9.34
C ALA A 41 -11.74 17.74 -8.21
N VAL A 42 -12.21 17.23 -7.07
CA VAL A 42 -12.52 18.02 -5.86
C VAL A 42 -11.63 17.52 -4.73
N PRO A 43 -10.63 18.30 -4.32
CA PRO A 43 -9.82 17.94 -3.15
C PRO A 43 -10.63 18.08 -1.87
N VAL A 44 -10.41 17.14 -0.94
CA VAL A 44 -11.00 17.14 0.41
C VAL A 44 -9.91 16.76 1.41
N GLU A 45 -9.72 17.59 2.42
CA GLU A 45 -8.74 17.35 3.46
C GLU A 45 -9.25 16.33 4.50
N TYR A 46 -8.32 15.69 5.22
CA TYR A 46 -8.71 14.84 6.34
C TYR A 46 -9.45 15.64 7.41
N GLY A 47 -10.57 15.07 7.89
CA GLY A 47 -11.46 15.72 8.84
C GLY A 47 -12.46 16.70 8.21
N GLU A 48 -12.30 17.01 6.92
CA GLU A 48 -13.28 17.84 6.20
C GLU A 48 -14.53 17.04 5.86
N THR A 49 -15.70 17.66 6.09
CA THR A 49 -17.01 17.08 5.76
C THR A 49 -17.59 17.75 4.54
N ILE A 50 -17.96 16.98 3.55
CA ILE A 50 -18.67 17.43 2.35
C ILE A 50 -20.13 16.95 2.36
N LYS A 51 -21.00 17.71 1.70
CA LYS A 51 -22.40 17.30 1.46
C LYS A 51 -22.53 16.63 0.11
N LEU A 52 -23.12 15.45 0.12
CA LEU A 52 -23.49 14.69 -1.07
C LEU A 52 -25.00 14.83 -1.34
N PRO A 53 -25.50 14.47 -2.54
CA PRO A 53 -26.93 14.43 -2.83
C PRO A 53 -27.71 13.59 -1.81
N GLY A 54 -28.94 14.00 -1.48
CA GLY A 54 -29.80 13.28 -0.53
C GLY A 54 -29.45 13.50 0.95
N ASP A 55 -28.87 14.67 1.28
CA ASP A 55 -28.48 15.07 2.64
C ASP A 55 -27.47 14.13 3.31
N VAL A 56 -26.74 13.34 2.54
CA VAL A 56 -25.64 12.53 3.03
C VAL A 56 -24.42 13.42 3.31
N GLN A 57 -23.79 13.25 4.45
CA GLN A 57 -22.50 13.86 4.78
C GLN A 57 -21.39 12.83 4.62
N ALA A 58 -20.27 13.24 4.04
CA ALA A 58 -19.10 12.39 3.89
C ALA A 58 -17.87 13.09 4.50
N THR A 59 -17.22 12.42 5.43
CA THR A 59 -16.00 12.90 6.10
C THR A 59 -14.85 11.94 5.84
N TYR A 60 -13.68 12.48 5.50
CA TYR A 60 -12.51 11.71 5.13
C TYR A 60 -11.55 11.60 6.32
N PHE A 61 -11.08 10.38 6.63
CA PHE A 61 -10.12 10.12 7.68
C PHE A 61 -8.94 9.28 7.15
N PRO A 62 -7.73 9.42 7.72
CA PRO A 62 -6.59 8.63 7.27
C PRO A 62 -6.85 7.12 7.35
N ALA A 63 -6.50 6.38 6.30
CA ALA A 63 -6.57 4.92 6.25
C ALA A 63 -5.22 4.25 6.56
N GLY A 64 -4.10 4.98 6.50
CA GLY A 64 -2.78 4.43 6.79
C GLY A 64 -2.22 3.48 5.74
N HIS A 65 -2.89 3.32 4.60
CA HIS A 65 -2.49 2.38 3.54
C HIS A 65 -1.32 2.91 2.71
N VAL A 66 -1.52 3.99 1.99
CA VAL A 66 -0.52 4.72 1.20
C VAL A 66 -0.75 6.23 1.34
N LEU A 67 0.14 7.04 0.78
CA LEU A 67 -0.01 8.50 0.75
C LEU A 67 -1.38 8.89 0.19
N GLY A 68 -2.11 9.75 0.92
CA GLY A 68 -3.44 10.22 0.56
C GLY A 68 -4.58 9.21 0.75
N SER A 69 -4.32 7.97 1.18
CA SER A 69 -5.38 6.97 1.41
C SER A 69 -6.32 7.40 2.52
N ALA A 70 -7.64 7.30 2.26
CA ALA A 70 -8.67 7.70 3.20
C ALA A 70 -9.73 6.62 3.37
N GLN A 71 -10.18 6.44 4.60
CA GLN A 71 -11.46 5.85 4.91
C GLN A 71 -12.55 6.94 4.90
N ILE A 72 -13.77 6.59 4.58
CA ILE A 72 -14.87 7.54 4.42
C ILE A 72 -15.97 7.21 5.42
N LEU A 73 -16.28 8.16 6.28
CA LEU A 73 -17.49 8.13 7.12
C LEU A 73 -18.64 8.76 6.33
N LEU A 74 -19.72 8.01 6.15
CA LEU A 74 -20.99 8.50 5.60
C LEU A 74 -21.99 8.61 6.74
N GLU A 75 -22.67 9.77 6.83
CA GLU A 75 -23.70 10.03 7.84
C GLU A 75 -24.99 10.47 7.15
N HIS A 76 -26.09 9.78 7.49
CA HIS A 76 -27.42 10.12 6.99
C HIS A 76 -28.50 9.66 7.99
N ALA A 77 -29.46 10.54 8.31
CA ALA A 77 -30.59 10.24 9.17
C ALA A 77 -30.23 9.59 10.52
N GLY A 78 -29.06 9.91 11.07
CA GLY A 78 -28.58 9.37 12.34
C GLY A 78 -27.81 8.05 12.23
N GLU A 79 -27.72 7.47 11.06
CA GLU A 79 -26.93 6.27 10.76
C GLU A 79 -25.50 6.65 10.31
N ARG A 80 -24.51 5.89 10.76
CA ARG A 80 -23.07 6.12 10.47
C ARG A 80 -22.46 4.89 9.84
N ILE A 81 -21.92 5.05 8.64
CA ILE A 81 -21.28 3.98 7.89
C ILE A 81 -19.83 4.38 7.60
N VAL A 82 -18.86 3.55 7.97
CA VAL A 82 -17.47 3.72 7.58
C VAL A 82 -17.10 2.71 6.52
N CYS A 83 -16.55 3.20 5.40
CA CYS A 83 -15.89 2.39 4.39
C CYS A 83 -14.38 2.62 4.50
N THR A 84 -13.63 1.58 4.91
CA THR A 84 -12.20 1.73 5.17
C THR A 84 -11.39 1.88 3.87
N GLY A 85 -11.85 1.29 2.76
CA GLY A 85 -10.94 0.91 1.69
C GLY A 85 -9.84 0.01 2.24
N ASP A 86 -8.70 -0.03 1.57
CA ASP A 86 -7.51 -0.72 2.07
C ASP A 86 -6.88 0.10 3.19
N TYR A 87 -6.46 -0.57 4.27
CA TYR A 87 -5.88 0.12 5.42
C TYR A 87 -4.77 -0.66 6.12
N LYS A 88 -4.01 0.03 6.95
CA LYS A 88 -2.95 -0.51 7.79
C LYS A 88 -2.91 0.20 9.13
N ARG A 89 -2.69 -0.56 10.21
CA ARG A 89 -2.61 -0.04 11.58
C ARG A 89 -1.18 0.25 12.04
N ARG A 90 -0.19 -0.32 11.35
CA ARG A 90 1.22 -0.11 11.66
C ARG A 90 1.66 1.27 11.24
N ALA A 91 2.54 1.87 12.04
CA ALA A 91 3.18 3.12 11.68
C ALA A 91 3.89 3.00 10.32
N ASP A 92 3.79 4.04 9.53
CA ASP A 92 4.41 4.17 8.23
C ASP A 92 4.89 5.62 8.08
N PRO A 93 6.20 5.84 7.84
CA PRO A 93 6.72 7.20 7.73
C PRO A 93 6.24 7.93 6.46
N THR A 94 5.56 7.24 5.53
CA THR A 94 5.16 7.79 4.23
C THR A 94 3.70 8.26 4.17
N CYS A 95 2.90 8.00 5.20
CA CYS A 95 1.49 8.40 5.22
C CYS A 95 0.99 8.60 6.66
N PRO A 96 -0.08 9.38 6.87
CA PRO A 96 -0.72 9.51 8.17
C PRO A 96 -1.24 8.17 8.70
N PRO A 97 -1.18 7.93 10.04
CA PRO A 97 -1.64 6.68 10.64
C PRO A 97 -3.16 6.53 10.53
N PHE A 98 -3.62 5.28 10.48
CA PHE A 98 -5.03 4.94 10.51
C PHE A 98 -5.73 5.55 11.75
N GLN A 99 -6.90 6.13 11.56
CA GLN A 99 -7.71 6.68 12.63
C GLN A 99 -8.92 5.78 12.92
N ILE A 100 -9.18 5.45 14.19
CA ILE A 100 -10.42 4.77 14.59
C ILE A 100 -11.58 5.76 14.48
N VAL A 101 -12.61 5.37 13.74
CA VAL A 101 -13.84 6.14 13.53
C VAL A 101 -15.02 5.29 13.99
N PRO A 102 -15.71 5.67 15.10
CA PRO A 102 -16.92 4.96 15.56
C PRO A 102 -18.04 5.03 14.51
N CYS A 103 -18.72 3.90 14.28
CA CYS A 103 -19.82 3.83 13.31
C CYS A 103 -20.81 2.69 13.66
N ASP A 104 -21.98 2.71 13.02
CA ASP A 104 -22.96 1.63 13.14
C ASP A 104 -22.64 0.47 12.20
N ILE A 105 -22.20 0.78 10.98
CA ILE A 105 -21.80 -0.20 9.97
C ILE A 105 -20.34 0.06 9.59
N PHE A 106 -19.52 -0.98 9.73
CA PHE A 106 -18.09 -0.96 9.39
C PHE A 106 -17.81 -1.83 8.18
N ILE A 107 -17.50 -1.22 7.03
CA ILE A 107 -17.14 -1.94 5.80
C ILE A 107 -15.62 -2.04 5.76
N THR A 108 -15.08 -3.25 5.86
CA THR A 108 -13.65 -3.52 5.99
C THR A 108 -13.13 -4.47 4.92
N GLU A 109 -11.86 -4.27 4.53
CA GLU A 109 -11.10 -5.22 3.71
C GLU A 109 -10.81 -6.53 4.47
N ALA A 110 -10.42 -7.58 3.74
CA ALA A 110 -9.93 -8.84 4.28
C ALA A 110 -8.77 -9.43 3.44
N THR A 111 -7.91 -8.60 2.85
CA THR A 111 -6.77 -9.02 2.00
C THR A 111 -5.93 -10.08 2.70
N PHE A 112 -5.61 -9.86 3.97
CA PHE A 112 -4.92 -10.83 4.83
C PHE A 112 -5.84 -11.40 5.92
N GLY A 113 -7.10 -11.66 5.58
CA GLY A 113 -8.16 -12.15 6.46
C GLY A 113 -8.03 -13.61 6.91
N LEU A 114 -6.81 -14.14 7.06
CA LEU A 114 -6.53 -15.47 7.59
C LEU A 114 -5.54 -15.40 8.76
N PRO A 115 -5.70 -16.23 9.83
CA PRO A 115 -4.79 -16.24 10.98
C PRO A 115 -3.32 -16.51 10.66
N LEU A 116 -3.04 -17.09 9.49
CA LEU A 116 -1.69 -17.31 8.99
C LEU A 116 -0.92 -15.99 8.75
N PHE A 117 -1.63 -14.93 8.37
CA PHE A 117 -1.04 -13.66 8.03
C PHE A 117 -0.87 -12.78 9.27
N THR A 118 0.20 -13.05 9.99
CA THR A 118 0.72 -12.18 11.05
C THR A 118 2.04 -11.62 10.55
N HIS A 119 2.11 -10.31 10.38
CA HIS A 119 3.30 -9.66 9.83
C HIS A 119 4.30 -9.35 10.96
N PRO A 120 5.60 -9.58 10.74
CA PRO A 120 6.63 -9.25 11.72
C PRO A 120 6.77 -7.72 11.90
N PRO A 121 7.42 -7.26 12.96
CA PRO A 121 7.84 -5.86 13.08
C PRO A 121 8.70 -5.45 11.89
N ILE A 122 8.48 -4.25 11.35
CA ILE A 122 9.22 -3.75 10.17
C ILE A 122 10.72 -3.68 10.41
N ALA A 123 11.15 -3.37 11.63
CA ALA A 123 12.56 -3.34 12.00
C ALA A 123 13.28 -4.69 11.77
N GLU A 124 12.59 -5.82 11.98
CA GLU A 124 13.15 -7.15 11.71
C GLU A 124 13.38 -7.37 10.20
N GLU A 125 12.46 -6.89 9.37
CA GLU A 125 12.58 -7.01 7.91
C GLU A 125 13.69 -6.10 7.37
N MET A 126 13.83 -4.87 7.91
CA MET A 126 14.93 -3.98 7.57
C MET A 126 16.28 -4.55 8.03
N ALA A 127 16.36 -5.13 9.23
CA ALA A 127 17.58 -5.78 9.70
C ALA A 127 18.00 -6.92 8.77
N LYS A 128 17.09 -7.79 8.33
CA LYS A 128 17.38 -8.86 7.36
C LYS A 128 17.98 -8.32 6.07
N LEU A 129 17.45 -7.20 5.56
CA LEU A 129 17.94 -6.58 4.34
C LEU A 129 19.36 -6.02 4.55
N LEU A 130 19.58 -5.26 5.62
CA LEU A 130 20.85 -4.63 5.94
C LEU A 130 21.94 -5.65 6.27
N ASP A 131 21.61 -6.72 7.01
CA ASP A 131 22.53 -7.83 7.28
C ASP A 131 22.95 -8.51 5.98
N ARG A 132 22.02 -8.71 5.05
CA ARG A 132 22.32 -9.31 3.74
C ARG A 132 23.22 -8.40 2.91
N LEU A 133 22.97 -7.09 2.93
CA LEU A 133 23.80 -6.10 2.25
C LEU A 133 25.23 -6.10 2.81
N ALA A 134 25.37 -6.04 4.12
CA ALA A 134 26.67 -6.04 4.81
C ALA A 134 27.47 -7.33 4.59
N ALA A 135 26.80 -8.49 4.51
CA ALA A 135 27.44 -9.77 4.26
C ALA A 135 27.97 -9.93 2.82
N HIS A 136 27.52 -9.09 1.87
CA HIS A 136 27.86 -9.20 0.46
C HIS A 136 28.21 -7.85 -0.17
N PRO A 137 29.32 -7.20 0.22
CA PRO A 137 29.66 -5.83 -0.19
C PRO A 137 29.93 -5.68 -1.70
N ASP A 138 30.24 -6.77 -2.41
CA ASP A 138 30.45 -6.78 -3.86
C ASP A 138 29.16 -6.96 -4.68
N ARG A 139 28.07 -7.28 -4.04
CA ARG A 139 26.75 -7.47 -4.64
C ARG A 139 25.85 -6.27 -4.36
N CYS A 140 24.69 -6.17 -5.00
CA CYS A 140 23.63 -5.27 -4.57
C CYS A 140 22.40 -6.06 -4.09
N VAL A 141 21.52 -5.45 -3.30
CA VAL A 141 20.23 -6.03 -2.97
C VAL A 141 19.17 -5.38 -3.86
N LEU A 142 18.59 -6.17 -4.76
CA LEU A 142 17.52 -5.74 -5.66
C LEU A 142 16.17 -6.05 -5.04
N VAL A 143 15.47 -5.02 -4.58
CA VAL A 143 14.17 -5.12 -3.93
C VAL A 143 13.04 -4.87 -4.93
N GLY A 144 12.25 -5.88 -5.20
CA GLY A 144 10.99 -5.75 -5.93
C GLY A 144 9.90 -5.20 -5.01
N ALA A 145 9.35 -4.06 -5.37
CA ALA A 145 8.28 -3.39 -4.64
C ALA A 145 7.29 -2.72 -5.62
N TYR A 146 6.03 -2.64 -5.25
CA TYR A 146 5.07 -1.87 -6.06
C TYR A 146 5.48 -0.39 -6.09
N ALA A 147 5.30 0.24 -7.26
CA ALA A 147 5.74 1.62 -7.48
C ALA A 147 4.98 2.64 -6.64
N LEU A 148 3.72 2.37 -6.32
CA LEU A 148 2.93 3.19 -5.39
C LEU A 148 2.93 2.58 -4.00
N GLY A 149 3.29 3.36 -3.00
CA GLY A 149 3.25 3.03 -1.58
C GLY A 149 4.42 2.16 -1.13
N LYS A 150 4.51 0.92 -1.59
CA LYS A 150 5.49 -0.08 -1.12
C LYS A 150 6.94 0.36 -1.29
N ALA A 151 7.30 0.89 -2.46
CA ALA A 151 8.66 1.33 -2.74
C ALA A 151 9.08 2.47 -1.80
N GLN A 152 8.24 3.48 -1.67
CA GLN A 152 8.51 4.65 -0.83
C GLN A 152 8.61 4.24 0.65
N ARG A 153 7.72 3.35 1.10
CA ARG A 153 7.78 2.81 2.45
C ARG A 153 9.08 2.05 2.72
N VAL A 154 9.49 1.15 1.83
CA VAL A 154 10.77 0.42 1.98
C VAL A 154 11.94 1.41 2.09
N ILE A 155 11.97 2.43 1.25
CA ILE A 155 13.02 3.47 1.27
C ILE A 155 13.01 4.21 2.61
N ALA A 156 11.86 4.74 3.02
CA ALA A 156 11.73 5.51 4.26
C ALA A 156 12.05 4.66 5.51
N GLU A 157 11.65 3.38 5.53
CA GLU A 157 11.98 2.45 6.62
C GLU A 157 13.49 2.11 6.67
N LEU A 158 14.16 2.03 5.51
CA LEU A 158 15.61 1.92 5.44
C LEU A 158 16.30 3.15 6.04
N ARG A 159 15.81 4.37 5.73
CA ARG A 159 16.30 5.62 6.34
C ARG A 159 16.11 5.61 7.86
N ALA A 160 14.94 5.21 8.33
CA ALA A 160 14.64 5.06 9.76
C ALA A 160 15.53 4.01 10.45
N ALA A 161 15.95 2.96 9.72
CA ALA A 161 16.89 1.96 10.20
C ALA A 161 18.37 2.40 10.12
N GLY A 162 18.67 3.64 9.72
CA GLY A 162 20.01 4.21 9.67
C GLY A 162 20.78 3.99 8.38
N HIS A 163 20.15 3.50 7.33
CA HIS A 163 20.77 3.39 6.00
C HIS A 163 20.64 4.71 5.25
N HIS A 164 21.73 5.51 5.24
CA HIS A 164 21.76 6.84 4.60
C HIS A 164 22.51 6.87 3.26
N ASP A 165 23.11 5.75 2.85
CA ASP A 165 23.74 5.64 1.54
C ASP A 165 22.72 5.82 0.40
N PRO A 166 23.17 6.25 -0.79
CA PRO A 166 22.29 6.39 -1.95
C PRO A 166 21.54 5.10 -2.26
N ILE A 167 20.23 5.21 -2.51
CA ILE A 167 19.40 4.11 -2.98
C ILE A 167 19.17 4.29 -4.48
N TYR A 168 19.40 3.22 -5.24
CA TYR A 168 19.23 3.24 -6.69
C TYR A 168 17.81 2.83 -7.10
N LEU A 169 17.28 3.51 -8.10
CA LEU A 169 15.93 3.29 -8.59
C LEU A 169 15.92 2.77 -10.03
N HIS A 170 15.06 1.79 -10.29
CA HIS A 170 14.57 1.56 -11.64
C HIS A 170 13.80 2.79 -12.12
N GLY A 171 13.95 3.22 -13.38
CA GLY A 171 13.32 4.43 -13.90
C GLY A 171 11.80 4.50 -13.72
N ALA A 172 11.11 3.36 -13.68
CA ALA A 172 9.66 3.32 -13.42
C ALA A 172 9.25 3.77 -12.00
N MET A 173 10.22 3.83 -11.06
CA MET A 173 9.96 4.23 -9.68
C MET A 173 10.10 5.74 -9.47
N GLU A 174 10.85 6.41 -10.33
CA GLU A 174 11.31 7.80 -10.15
C GLU A 174 10.17 8.78 -9.93
N LYS A 175 9.21 8.83 -10.85
CA LYS A 175 8.14 9.83 -10.80
C LYS A 175 7.30 9.72 -9.54
N MET A 176 7.02 8.49 -9.10
CA MET A 176 6.24 8.27 -7.88
C MET A 176 7.05 8.64 -6.62
N CYS A 177 8.35 8.35 -6.57
CA CYS A 177 9.20 8.78 -5.46
C CYS A 177 9.27 10.31 -5.39
N ARG A 178 9.44 11.00 -6.50
CA ARG A 178 9.43 12.48 -6.54
C ARG A 178 8.11 13.06 -6.04
N LEU A 179 6.98 12.48 -6.43
CA LEU A 179 5.67 12.92 -5.95
C LEU A 179 5.56 12.80 -4.42
N TYR A 180 6.08 11.71 -3.83
CA TYR A 180 6.11 11.56 -2.38
C TYR A 180 7.01 12.62 -1.71
N GLU A 181 8.18 12.94 -2.28
CA GLU A 181 9.06 14.01 -1.80
C GLU A 181 8.38 15.39 -1.88
N GLU A 182 7.65 15.68 -2.96
CA GLU A 182 6.86 16.90 -3.13
C GLU A 182 5.76 17.05 -2.06
N HIS A 183 5.28 15.93 -1.52
CA HIS A 183 4.32 15.89 -0.40
C HIS A 183 5.00 15.71 0.97
N GLY A 184 6.29 16.00 1.06
CA GLY A 184 7.02 16.11 2.33
C GLY A 184 7.54 14.78 2.90
N VAL A 185 7.52 13.69 2.14
CA VAL A 185 8.11 12.42 2.57
C VAL A 185 9.62 12.43 2.29
N ASP A 186 10.42 12.29 3.34
CA ASP A 186 11.89 12.22 3.22
C ASP A 186 12.32 10.81 2.76
N LEU A 187 12.76 10.71 1.51
CA LEU A 187 13.30 9.49 0.92
C LEU A 187 14.84 9.49 0.87
N GLY A 188 15.48 10.61 1.24
CA GLY A 188 16.94 10.77 1.19
C GLY A 188 17.48 10.75 -0.23
N GLU A 189 18.77 10.43 -0.38
CA GLU A 189 19.41 10.45 -1.69
C GLU A 189 18.97 9.27 -2.56
N LEU A 190 18.34 9.58 -3.71
CA LEU A 190 17.89 8.62 -4.71
C LEU A 190 18.64 8.83 -6.01
N ARG A 191 19.07 7.74 -6.68
CA ARG A 191 19.81 7.75 -7.94
C ARG A 191 19.17 6.83 -8.96
N LEU A 192 19.20 7.20 -10.24
CA LEU A 192 18.73 6.31 -11.30
C LEU A 192 19.82 5.31 -11.69
N VAL A 193 19.44 4.03 -11.81
CA VAL A 193 20.33 2.97 -12.31
C VAL A 193 20.87 3.28 -13.70
N SER A 194 20.10 4.01 -14.54
CA SER A 194 20.51 4.37 -15.90
C SER A 194 21.77 5.25 -15.96
N ASP A 195 22.00 6.04 -14.92
CA ASP A 195 23.01 7.10 -14.90
C ASP A 195 24.33 6.64 -14.24
N HIS A 196 24.39 5.36 -13.83
CA HIS A 196 25.49 4.81 -13.07
C HIS A 196 26.03 3.51 -13.67
N THR A 197 27.29 3.24 -13.38
CA THR A 197 27.96 2.00 -13.80
C THR A 197 27.61 0.85 -12.86
N LYS A 198 27.89 -0.36 -13.28
CA LYS A 198 27.69 -1.56 -12.47
C LYS A 198 28.50 -1.53 -11.17
N ASP A 199 29.70 -0.97 -11.21
CA ASP A 199 30.60 -0.91 -10.05
C ASP A 199 30.13 0.13 -9.01
N ASP A 200 29.49 1.21 -9.44
CA ASP A 200 28.93 2.22 -8.53
C ASP A 200 27.81 1.67 -7.63
N MET A 201 27.17 0.59 -8.04
CA MET A 201 26.04 -0.02 -7.32
C MET A 201 26.45 -1.22 -6.45
N ARG A 202 27.77 -1.51 -6.28
CA ARG A 202 28.22 -2.55 -5.34
C ARG A 202 27.90 -2.13 -3.91
N GLY A 203 27.45 -3.09 -3.10
CA GLY A 203 27.07 -2.83 -1.71
C GLY A 203 25.88 -1.89 -1.55
N SER A 204 25.03 -1.72 -2.58
CA SER A 204 23.90 -0.80 -2.52
C SER A 204 22.54 -1.49 -2.56
N VAL A 205 21.50 -0.75 -2.22
CA VAL A 205 20.09 -1.13 -2.39
C VAL A 205 19.57 -0.57 -3.70
N VAL A 206 18.88 -1.42 -4.47
CA VAL A 206 18.23 -1.05 -5.73
C VAL A 206 16.73 -1.37 -5.59
N ILE A 207 15.86 -0.40 -5.87
CA ILE A 207 14.39 -0.58 -5.83
C ILE A 207 13.85 -0.65 -7.26
N SER A 208 13.01 -1.66 -7.51
CA SER A 208 12.40 -1.89 -8.84
C SER A 208 10.98 -2.42 -8.74
N PRO A 209 10.19 -2.35 -9.83
CA PRO A 209 8.95 -3.10 -9.91
C PRO A 209 9.21 -4.61 -9.76
N PRO A 210 8.27 -5.39 -9.19
CA PRO A 210 8.45 -6.84 -9.00
C PRO A 210 8.81 -7.61 -10.27
N GLY A 211 8.27 -7.20 -11.42
CA GLY A 211 8.57 -7.82 -12.73
C GLY A 211 10.03 -7.66 -13.14
N ALA A 212 10.75 -6.63 -12.68
CA ALA A 212 12.13 -6.38 -13.05
C ALA A 212 13.14 -7.31 -12.33
N LEU A 213 12.73 -8.03 -11.28
CA LEU A 213 13.61 -8.94 -10.54
C LEU A 213 14.26 -10.01 -11.44
N ASN A 214 13.49 -10.56 -12.38
CA ASN A 214 13.91 -11.65 -13.26
C ASN A 214 14.05 -11.21 -14.73
N ASP A 215 13.97 -9.92 -15.03
CA ASP A 215 14.07 -9.37 -16.37
C ASP A 215 15.54 -9.18 -16.81
N ARG A 216 15.75 -8.98 -18.12
CA ARG A 216 17.06 -8.63 -18.70
C ARG A 216 17.64 -7.36 -18.07
N TRP A 217 16.80 -6.48 -17.61
CA TRP A 217 17.21 -5.24 -16.95
C TRP A 217 18.10 -5.52 -15.72
N SER A 218 17.78 -6.51 -14.90
CA SER A 218 18.54 -6.85 -13.68
C SER A 218 19.99 -7.29 -13.98
N ARG A 219 20.30 -7.73 -15.20
CA ARG A 219 21.66 -8.16 -15.60
C ARG A 219 22.68 -7.02 -15.63
N ARG A 220 22.23 -5.76 -15.62
CA ARG A 220 23.09 -4.58 -15.50
C ARG A 220 23.58 -4.31 -14.09
N LEU A 221 22.98 -4.97 -13.11
CA LEU A 221 23.33 -4.83 -11.70
C LEU A 221 24.50 -5.74 -11.30
N PRO A 222 25.27 -5.41 -10.22
CA PRO A 222 26.36 -6.22 -9.73
C PRO A 222 25.84 -7.43 -8.94
N ASP A 223 25.65 -8.56 -9.61
CA ASP A 223 25.22 -9.84 -9.03
C ASP A 223 24.09 -9.68 -7.98
N PRO A 224 22.89 -9.26 -8.40
CA PRO A 224 21.85 -8.82 -7.46
C PRO A 224 21.34 -9.97 -6.59
N ILE A 225 21.27 -9.74 -5.28
CA ILE A 225 20.48 -10.54 -4.35
C ILE A 225 19.03 -10.13 -4.52
N THR A 226 18.20 -11.03 -5.01
CA THR A 226 16.79 -10.72 -5.26
C THR A 226 16.01 -10.72 -3.95
N ALA A 227 15.37 -9.58 -3.63
CA ALA A 227 14.46 -9.42 -2.51
C ALA A 227 13.08 -9.01 -3.03
N MET A 228 12.02 -9.36 -2.31
CA MET A 228 10.66 -8.90 -2.63
C MET A 228 9.93 -8.44 -1.37
N ALA A 229 9.43 -7.22 -1.40
CA ALA A 229 8.63 -6.62 -0.35
C ALA A 229 7.13 -6.85 -0.61
N SER A 230 6.53 -7.78 0.12
CA SER A 230 5.10 -8.08 0.02
C SER A 230 4.61 -8.83 1.26
N GLY A 231 3.38 -8.57 1.72
CA GLY A 231 2.74 -9.36 2.78
C GLY A 231 2.62 -10.84 2.44
N TRP A 232 2.50 -11.17 1.14
CA TRP A 232 2.46 -12.54 0.64
C TRP A 232 3.77 -13.30 0.81
N MET A 233 4.89 -12.65 1.09
CA MET A 233 6.16 -13.31 1.37
C MET A 233 6.16 -14.12 2.67
N ARG A 234 5.12 -13.98 3.48
CA ARG A 234 4.82 -14.88 4.60
C ARG A 234 4.67 -16.35 4.15
N VAL A 235 4.18 -16.56 2.93
CA VAL A 235 3.99 -17.90 2.35
C VAL A 235 5.26 -18.31 1.61
N ARG A 236 6.08 -19.18 2.21
CA ARG A 236 7.39 -19.63 1.66
C ARG A 236 7.31 -20.15 0.22
N GLN A 237 6.20 -20.79 -0.15
CA GLN A 237 6.01 -21.30 -1.49
C GLN A 237 5.97 -20.18 -2.54
N ARG A 238 5.33 -19.04 -2.24
CA ARG A 238 5.29 -17.88 -3.15
C ARG A 238 6.68 -17.28 -3.37
N ALA A 239 7.51 -17.19 -2.33
CA ALA A 239 8.89 -16.73 -2.46
C ALA A 239 9.71 -17.65 -3.39
N ARG A 240 9.57 -18.99 -3.23
CA ARG A 240 10.24 -19.99 -4.08
C ARG A 240 9.77 -19.91 -5.54
N GLN A 241 8.48 -19.77 -5.78
CA GLN A 241 7.92 -19.66 -7.13
C GLN A 241 8.42 -18.41 -7.88
N ARG A 242 8.73 -17.35 -7.15
CA ARG A 242 9.25 -16.09 -7.72
C ARG A 242 10.79 -16.02 -7.73
N ASN A 243 11.51 -17.10 -7.37
CA ASN A 243 12.96 -17.13 -7.25
C ASN A 243 13.53 -16.00 -6.40
N VAL A 244 12.88 -15.69 -5.28
CA VAL A 244 13.32 -14.63 -4.36
C VAL A 244 14.26 -15.21 -3.32
N GLU A 245 15.50 -14.67 -3.24
CA GLU A 245 16.49 -15.08 -2.25
C GLU A 245 16.19 -14.52 -0.86
N LEU A 246 15.67 -13.31 -0.79
CA LEU A 246 15.34 -12.59 0.45
C LEU A 246 13.88 -12.16 0.46
N PRO A 247 12.95 -13.00 0.95
CA PRO A 247 11.56 -12.59 1.14
C PRO A 247 11.44 -11.61 2.30
N LEU A 248 10.86 -10.44 2.05
CA LEU A 248 10.57 -9.40 3.03
C LEU A 248 9.06 -9.31 3.24
N VAL A 249 8.61 -9.61 4.46
CA VAL A 249 7.18 -9.57 4.80
C VAL A 249 6.79 -8.13 5.14
N ILE A 250 6.54 -7.34 4.10
CA ILE A 250 6.18 -5.91 4.22
C ILE A 250 4.86 -5.69 3.51
N SER A 251 3.82 -5.33 4.27
CA SER A 251 2.46 -5.14 3.76
C SER A 251 1.95 -3.72 4.00
N ASP A 252 1.23 -3.16 3.03
CA ASP A 252 0.48 -1.91 3.18
C ASP A 252 -0.96 -2.15 3.63
N HIS A 253 -1.36 -3.42 3.83
CA HIS A 253 -2.66 -3.83 4.35
C HIS A 253 -2.56 -4.32 5.78
N ALA A 254 -3.68 -4.24 6.48
CA ALA A 254 -3.84 -4.82 7.81
C ALA A 254 -3.63 -6.33 7.78
N ASP A 255 -2.90 -6.86 8.77
CA ASP A 255 -2.80 -8.30 8.98
C ASP A 255 -3.99 -8.82 9.82
N TRP A 256 -4.05 -10.14 10.03
CA TRP A 256 -5.11 -10.77 10.81
C TRP A 256 -5.32 -10.12 12.19
N GLY A 257 -4.25 -9.86 12.93
CA GLY A 257 -4.32 -9.26 14.26
C GLY A 257 -4.80 -7.80 14.21
N GLU A 258 -4.42 -7.07 13.18
CA GLU A 258 -4.87 -5.69 12.96
C GLU A 258 -6.33 -5.63 12.52
N LEU A 259 -6.79 -6.54 11.64
CA LEU A 259 -8.20 -6.64 11.21
C LEU A 259 -9.11 -6.92 12.40
N THR A 260 -8.81 -7.96 13.19
CA THR A 260 -9.62 -8.34 14.35
C THR A 260 -9.64 -7.26 15.42
N ARG A 261 -8.48 -6.69 15.75
CA ARG A 261 -8.37 -5.58 16.71
C ARG A 261 -9.13 -4.34 16.25
N THR A 262 -9.12 -4.03 14.95
CA THR A 262 -9.85 -2.87 14.43
C THR A 262 -11.35 -3.04 14.60
N ILE A 263 -11.88 -4.24 14.29
CA ILE A 263 -13.31 -4.54 14.53
C ILE A 263 -13.66 -4.45 16.03
N GLU A 264 -12.77 -4.88 16.92
CA GLU A 264 -12.97 -4.75 18.37
C GLU A 264 -12.98 -3.29 18.83
N GLU A 265 -12.02 -2.48 18.34
CA GLU A 265 -11.87 -1.08 18.76
C GLU A 265 -12.94 -0.15 18.17
N VAL A 266 -13.42 -0.41 16.94
CA VAL A 266 -14.53 0.32 16.32
C VAL A 266 -15.85 -0.06 16.98
N ASP A 267 -16.01 -1.33 17.37
CA ASP A 267 -17.18 -1.94 18.01
C ASP A 267 -18.51 -1.61 17.30
N PRO A 268 -18.62 -1.83 15.98
CA PRO A 268 -19.80 -1.46 15.19
C PRO A 268 -21.00 -2.36 15.52
N VAL A 269 -22.20 -1.89 15.20
CA VAL A 269 -23.43 -2.71 15.27
C VAL A 269 -23.36 -3.88 14.28
N GLU A 270 -22.80 -3.67 13.11
CA GLU A 270 -22.58 -4.71 12.09
C GLU A 270 -21.29 -4.46 11.30
N THR A 271 -20.54 -5.53 11.01
CA THR A 271 -19.36 -5.50 10.15
C THR A 271 -19.68 -6.10 8.79
N TRP A 272 -19.36 -5.38 7.70
CA TRP A 272 -19.45 -5.89 6.35
C TRP A 272 -18.02 -6.12 5.83
N ILE A 273 -17.74 -7.36 5.42
CA ILE A 273 -16.40 -7.78 5.04
C ILE A 273 -16.36 -7.92 3.52
N THR A 274 -15.34 -7.35 2.90
CA THR A 274 -15.14 -7.38 1.45
C THR A 274 -13.66 -7.48 1.12
N HIS A 275 -13.34 -7.68 -0.16
CA HIS A 275 -11.97 -7.63 -0.69
C HIS A 275 -11.00 -8.58 0.03
N GLY A 276 -11.01 -9.86 -0.36
CA GLY A 276 -10.08 -10.88 0.12
C GLY A 276 -10.72 -12.14 0.69
N ARG A 277 -10.13 -12.69 1.75
CA ARG A 277 -10.56 -13.95 2.38
C ARG A 277 -11.54 -13.69 3.53
N GLU A 278 -12.79 -13.55 3.18
CA GLU A 278 -13.86 -13.16 4.09
C GLU A 278 -14.23 -14.25 5.11
N ASP A 279 -14.19 -15.51 4.72
CA ASP A 279 -14.70 -16.65 5.50
C ASP A 279 -14.14 -16.75 6.90
N ALA A 280 -12.82 -16.61 7.04
CA ALA A 280 -12.17 -16.75 8.34
C ALA A 280 -12.51 -15.57 9.26
N LEU A 281 -12.59 -14.34 8.73
CA LEU A 281 -12.94 -13.16 9.50
C LEU A 281 -14.42 -13.19 9.89
N LEU A 282 -15.31 -13.63 9.02
CA LEU A 282 -16.72 -13.92 9.34
C LEU A 282 -16.82 -14.93 10.49
N ARG A 283 -16.08 -16.03 10.39
CA ARG A 283 -16.08 -17.05 11.46
C ARG A 283 -15.57 -16.49 12.77
N TRP A 284 -14.53 -15.65 12.73
CA TRP A 284 -14.02 -14.98 13.93
C TRP A 284 -15.10 -14.06 14.55
N CYS A 285 -15.79 -13.25 13.75
CA CYS A 285 -16.91 -12.40 14.23
C CYS A 285 -18.01 -13.24 14.91
N GLN A 286 -18.40 -14.36 14.30
CA GLN A 286 -19.40 -15.27 14.88
C GLN A 286 -18.96 -15.82 16.25
N LEU A 287 -17.69 -16.26 16.38
CA LEU A 287 -17.17 -16.79 17.64
C LEU A 287 -17.10 -15.74 18.75
N HIS A 288 -16.95 -14.44 18.36
CA HIS A 288 -16.93 -13.30 19.30
C HIS A 288 -18.29 -12.62 19.44
N GLN A 289 -19.38 -13.28 18.99
CA GLN A 289 -20.77 -12.78 19.08
C GLN A 289 -20.96 -11.42 18.40
N ARG A 290 -20.18 -11.12 17.36
CA ARG A 290 -20.28 -9.90 16.55
C ARG A 290 -21.08 -10.18 15.30
N ARG A 291 -21.99 -9.26 14.96
CA ARG A 291 -22.76 -9.35 13.71
C ARG A 291 -21.84 -9.01 12.53
N ALA A 292 -21.76 -9.91 11.55
CA ALA A 292 -21.00 -9.69 10.35
C ALA A 292 -21.61 -10.41 9.15
N ARG A 293 -21.36 -9.88 7.95
CA ARG A 293 -21.69 -10.51 6.68
C ARG A 293 -20.66 -10.20 5.61
N ALA A 294 -20.56 -11.07 4.61
CA ALA A 294 -19.83 -10.78 3.39
C ALA A 294 -20.57 -9.72 2.56
N LEU A 295 -19.83 -8.77 2.03
CA LEU A 295 -20.36 -7.77 1.10
C LEU A 295 -19.99 -8.20 -0.32
N ALA A 296 -20.94 -8.85 -1.03
CA ALA A 296 -20.75 -9.17 -2.42
C ALA A 296 -20.74 -7.89 -3.26
N MET A 297 -19.61 -7.59 -3.90
CA MET A 297 -19.47 -6.43 -4.80
C MET A 297 -19.79 -6.88 -6.23
N VAL A 298 -20.80 -6.27 -6.84
CA VAL A 298 -21.19 -6.56 -8.23
C VAL A 298 -20.14 -5.93 -9.17
N GLY A 299 -19.53 -6.75 -10.02
CA GLY A 299 -18.56 -6.31 -11.04
C GLY A 299 -17.10 -6.29 -10.62
N TYR A 300 -16.76 -6.79 -9.43
CA TYR A 300 -15.40 -7.13 -9.05
C TYR A 300 -15.24 -8.64 -9.14
N GLU A 301 -14.52 -9.09 -10.14
CA GLU A 301 -13.91 -10.43 -10.11
C GLU A 301 -12.63 -10.29 -9.27
N ASP A 302 -12.38 -11.23 -8.36
CA ASP A 302 -11.15 -11.31 -7.60
C ASP A 302 -9.98 -11.34 -8.61
N GLU A 303 -9.21 -10.29 -8.70
CA GLU A 303 -7.91 -10.34 -9.36
C GLU A 303 -7.02 -11.21 -8.46
N ASP A 304 -7.09 -12.52 -8.67
CA ASP A 304 -6.15 -13.49 -8.14
C ASP A 304 -4.77 -13.23 -8.76
N ASP A 305 -3.94 -12.44 -8.07
CA ASP A 305 -2.51 -12.29 -8.33
C ASP A 305 -1.65 -13.23 -7.46
#